data_d7a8bb9dc78fa5612630a1b49636d79c
#
_entry.id   d7a8bb9dc78fa5612630a1b49636d79c
#
_cell.length_a   1.000
_cell.length_b   1.000
_cell.length_c   1.000
_cell.angle_alpha   90.00
_cell.angle_beta   90.00
_cell.angle_gamma   90.00
#
_symmetry.space_group_name_H-M   'P 1'
#
loop_
_entity.id
_entity.type
_entity.pdbx_description
1 polymer ?
#
loop_
_entity_poly.entity_id
_entity_poly.type
_entity_poly.pdbx_seq_one_letter_code
_entity_poly.pdbx_strand_id
1 'polypeptide(L)'
;METFYTAHAQFNLQEAVLAKIGKYNGLTDIDGILVGHYTDFEAVSGITVVVCPKGAVAGVDVRGSAPGTRETDLMAPHNLVEQVQAVVLSGGSVFGLAAADGATRWLAEEGYGFPLDHGFVAPIVPAAVLYDLGRGKEFI
;
A
#
# COMPACT_ATOMS: atom_id res chain seq x y z
N MET A 1 -19.67 51.65 -13.55
CA MET A 1 -18.58 51.60 -12.55
C MET A 1 -18.86 50.38 -11.68
N GLU A 2 -18.35 49.24 -12.14
CA GLU A 2 -18.56 47.94 -11.50
C GLU A 2 -17.47 47.69 -10.46
N THR A 3 -17.90 47.47 -9.22
CA THR A 3 -17.02 47.23 -8.10
C THR A 3 -16.75 45.73 -8.02
N PHE A 4 -15.54 45.28 -8.39
CA PHE A 4 -15.08 43.91 -8.19
C PHE A 4 -14.75 43.70 -6.72
N TYR A 5 -15.50 42.84 -6.05
CA TYR A 5 -15.15 42.31 -4.73
C TYR A 5 -14.13 41.19 -4.91
N THR A 6 -12.86 41.48 -4.59
CA THR A 6 -11.84 40.45 -4.39
C THR A 6 -12.00 39.86 -2.99
N ALA A 7 -12.58 38.67 -2.89
CA ALA A 7 -12.54 37.88 -1.67
C ALA A 7 -11.10 37.40 -1.45
N HIS A 8 -10.35 38.08 -0.60
CA HIS A 8 -9.10 37.55 -0.07
C HIS A 8 -9.46 36.51 0.99
N ALA A 9 -9.35 35.25 0.62
CA ALA A 9 -9.32 34.19 1.61
C ALA A 9 -8.06 34.37 2.46
N GLN A 10 -8.22 34.95 3.65
CA GLN A 10 -7.16 34.97 4.66
C GLN A 10 -6.95 33.52 5.12
N PHE A 11 -5.88 32.92 4.63
CA PHE A 11 -5.40 31.63 5.14
C PHE A 11 -4.90 31.85 6.57
N ASN A 12 -5.69 31.46 7.56
CA ASN A 12 -5.33 31.59 8.96
C ASN A 12 -4.32 30.50 9.31
N LEU A 13 -3.03 30.82 9.27
CA LEU A 13 -1.93 29.92 9.62
C LEU A 13 -1.97 29.43 11.09
N GLN A 14 -2.86 29.97 11.93
CA GLN A 14 -3.02 29.53 13.32
C GLN A 14 -3.83 28.23 13.48
N GLU A 15 -4.52 27.77 12.44
CA GLU A 15 -5.21 26.49 12.42
C GLU A 15 -4.46 25.40 11.63
N ALA A 16 -3.18 25.56 11.36
CA ALA A 16 -2.37 24.43 10.95
C ALA A 16 -2.43 23.40 12.08
N VAL A 17 -3.25 22.36 11.90
CA VAL A 17 -3.27 21.20 12.80
C VAL A 17 -1.85 20.64 12.77
N LEU A 18 -1.07 20.96 13.78
CA LEU A 18 0.24 20.35 13.96
C LEU A 18 -0.02 18.85 14.09
N ALA A 19 0.43 18.11 13.11
CA ALA A 19 0.32 16.65 13.13
C ALA A 19 0.94 16.16 14.45
N LYS A 20 0.14 15.50 15.27
CA LYS A 20 0.65 14.91 16.52
C LYS A 20 1.28 13.57 16.17
N ILE A 21 2.49 13.38 16.66
CA ILE A 21 3.15 12.08 16.59
C ILE A 21 2.32 11.09 17.41
N GLY A 22 1.97 9.94 16.80
CA GLY A 22 1.29 8.86 17.48
C GLY A 22 2.18 8.17 18.52
N LYS A 23 1.61 7.27 19.32
CA LYS A 23 2.28 6.63 20.45
C LYS A 23 3.57 5.90 20.06
N TYR A 24 3.60 5.29 18.88
CA TYR A 24 4.72 4.50 18.38
C TYR A 24 5.46 5.18 17.22
N ASN A 25 4.97 6.34 16.78
CA ASN A 25 5.47 7.03 15.57
C ASN A 25 5.52 6.08 14.36
N GLY A 26 4.49 5.28 14.19
CA GLY A 26 4.40 4.24 13.18
C GLY A 26 3.03 4.16 12.53
N LEU A 27 2.94 3.40 11.43
CA LEU A 27 1.69 3.20 10.71
C LEU A 27 0.59 2.58 11.58
N THR A 28 0.97 1.76 12.56
CA THR A 28 0.05 1.11 13.49
C THR A 28 -0.57 2.06 14.52
N ASP A 29 -0.19 3.32 14.56
CA ASP A 29 -0.90 4.35 15.32
C ASP A 29 -2.23 4.76 14.65
N ILE A 30 -2.44 4.36 13.40
CA ILE A 30 -3.68 4.57 12.66
C ILE A 30 -4.59 3.36 12.88
N ASP A 31 -5.76 3.58 13.44
CA ASP A 31 -6.74 2.53 13.71
C ASP A 31 -7.11 1.76 12.43
N GLY A 32 -7.03 0.43 12.50
CA GLY A 32 -7.36 -0.47 11.40
C GLY A 32 -6.20 -0.73 10.42
N ILE A 33 -5.02 -0.16 10.66
CA ILE A 33 -3.79 -0.52 9.93
C ILE A 33 -3.02 -1.57 10.72
N LEU A 34 -2.68 -2.67 10.05
CA LEU A 34 -1.80 -3.72 10.58
C LEU A 34 -0.52 -3.78 9.75
N VAL A 35 0.59 -4.11 10.38
CA VAL A 35 1.88 -4.25 9.69
C VAL A 35 2.54 -5.55 10.14
N GLY A 36 2.98 -6.34 9.17
CA GLY A 36 3.76 -7.55 9.39
C GLY A 36 5.07 -7.53 8.62
N HIS A 37 6.10 -8.16 9.21
CA HIS A 37 7.41 -8.29 8.58
C HIS A 37 7.89 -9.74 8.65
N TYR A 38 8.59 -10.16 7.61
CA TYR A 38 9.43 -11.34 7.63
C TYR A 38 10.81 -10.96 7.11
N THR A 39 11.85 -11.40 7.80
CA THR A 39 13.25 -11.16 7.39
C THR A 39 13.97 -12.48 7.27
N ASP A 40 14.53 -12.73 6.12
CA ASP A 40 15.46 -13.83 5.86
C ASP A 40 16.90 -13.30 5.96
N PHE A 41 17.58 -13.64 7.06
CA PHE A 41 18.95 -13.19 7.31
C PHE A 41 19.98 -13.92 6.46
N GLU A 42 19.66 -15.11 5.97
CA GLU A 42 20.57 -15.87 5.11
C GLU A 42 20.51 -15.38 3.65
N ALA A 43 19.30 -15.17 3.16
CA ALA A 43 19.10 -14.57 1.84
C ALA A 43 19.38 -13.06 1.82
N VAL A 44 19.45 -12.39 2.99
CA VAL A 44 19.54 -10.92 3.12
C VAL A 44 18.38 -10.25 2.38
N SER A 45 17.20 -10.76 2.59
CA SER A 45 15.96 -10.34 1.95
C SER A 45 14.80 -10.35 2.95
N GLY A 46 13.60 -9.99 2.51
CA GLY A 46 12.44 -10.01 3.37
C GLY A 46 11.21 -9.41 2.73
N ILE A 47 10.15 -9.34 3.53
CA ILE A 47 8.86 -8.79 3.11
C ILE A 47 8.27 -7.93 4.22
N THR A 48 7.59 -6.88 3.81
CA THR A 48 6.70 -6.09 4.66
C THR A 48 5.32 -6.07 4.05
N VAL A 49 4.31 -6.35 4.85
CA VAL A 49 2.91 -6.26 4.46
C VAL A 49 2.21 -5.24 5.34
N VAL A 50 1.63 -4.23 4.70
CA VAL A 50 0.72 -3.28 5.35
C VAL A 50 -0.69 -3.70 4.99
N VAL A 51 -1.51 -4.04 5.98
CA VAL A 51 -2.86 -4.56 5.80
C VAL A 51 -3.89 -3.53 6.24
N CYS A 52 -4.87 -3.28 5.40
CA CYS A 52 -6.03 -2.42 5.64
C CYS A 52 -7.30 -3.25 5.44
N PRO A 53 -7.73 -4.07 6.41
CA PRO A 53 -8.81 -5.07 6.20
C PRO A 53 -10.11 -4.45 5.70
N LYS A 54 -10.44 -3.25 6.17
CA LYS A 54 -11.66 -2.53 5.76
C LYS A 54 -11.52 -1.76 4.45
N GLY A 55 -10.36 -1.89 3.79
CA GLY A 55 -10.00 -1.13 2.60
C GLY A 55 -9.44 0.26 2.91
N ALA A 56 -8.55 0.70 2.05
CA ALA A 56 -7.99 2.06 2.06
C ALA A 56 -7.87 2.56 0.62
N VAL A 57 -8.14 3.85 0.41
CA VAL A 57 -7.82 4.50 -0.87
C VAL A 57 -6.30 4.56 -1.00
N ALA A 58 -5.79 4.07 -2.11
CA ALA A 58 -4.36 4.03 -2.39
C ALA A 58 -4.01 4.81 -3.66
N GLY A 59 -2.78 5.25 -3.73
CA GLY A 59 -2.18 5.88 -4.89
C GLY A 59 -0.78 5.36 -5.12
N VAL A 60 -0.33 5.41 -6.36
CA VAL A 60 0.99 4.95 -6.76
C VAL A 60 1.61 5.89 -7.78
N ASP A 61 2.93 5.97 -7.72
CA ASP A 61 3.75 6.60 -8.74
C ASP A 61 4.88 5.62 -9.11
N VAL A 62 4.80 5.08 -10.32
CA VAL A 62 5.76 4.07 -10.81
C VAL A 62 6.78 4.74 -11.69
N ARG A 63 8.03 4.78 -11.24
CA ARG A 63 9.14 5.41 -11.95
C ARG A 63 10.32 4.47 -12.12
N GLY A 64 11.25 4.88 -12.99
CA GLY A 64 12.48 4.12 -13.28
C GLY A 64 12.36 3.29 -14.55
N SER A 65 13.48 2.67 -14.94
CA SER A 65 13.61 1.93 -16.20
C SER A 65 13.18 0.47 -16.12
N ALA A 66 13.07 -0.08 -14.91
CA ALA A 66 12.71 -1.49 -14.70
C ALA A 66 11.86 -1.66 -13.41
N PRO A 67 10.65 -1.10 -13.36
CA PRO A 67 9.79 -1.22 -12.20
C PRO A 67 9.32 -2.66 -12.02
N GLY A 68 9.48 -3.19 -10.80
CA GLY A 68 8.92 -4.47 -10.39
C GLY A 68 7.69 -4.23 -9.53
N THR A 69 6.51 -4.25 -10.13
CA THR A 69 5.24 -3.94 -9.46
C THR A 69 4.11 -4.87 -9.88
N ARG A 70 3.06 -4.91 -9.08
CA ARG A 70 1.83 -5.68 -9.32
C ARG A 70 0.62 -4.84 -8.95
N GLU A 71 -0.46 -4.93 -9.73
CA GLU A 71 -1.76 -4.26 -9.53
C GLU A 71 -1.70 -2.73 -9.39
N THR A 72 -0.65 -2.08 -9.91
CA THR A 72 -0.46 -0.64 -9.79
C THR A 72 -1.42 0.15 -10.68
N ASP A 73 -1.73 -0.36 -11.88
CA ASP A 73 -2.66 0.31 -12.82
C ASP A 73 -4.08 0.37 -12.26
N LEU A 74 -4.46 -0.60 -11.42
CA LEU A 74 -5.78 -0.68 -10.80
C LEU A 74 -6.04 0.53 -9.87
N MET A 75 -5.02 1.14 -9.30
CA MET A 75 -5.14 2.30 -8.41
C MET A 75 -5.38 3.62 -9.13
N ALA A 76 -5.49 3.62 -10.45
CA ALA A 76 -5.82 4.85 -11.19
C ALA A 76 -7.25 5.30 -10.86
N PRO A 77 -7.49 6.60 -10.61
CA PRO A 77 -8.76 7.12 -10.07
C PRO A 77 -10.01 6.84 -10.93
N HIS A 78 -9.82 6.46 -12.19
CA HIS A 78 -10.92 6.17 -13.13
C HIS A 78 -11.30 4.68 -13.17
N ASN A 79 -10.63 3.84 -12.39
CA ASN A 79 -10.88 2.41 -12.36
C ASN A 79 -12.01 2.04 -11.39
N LEU A 80 -12.58 0.85 -11.59
CA LEU A 80 -13.74 0.35 -10.86
C LEU A 80 -13.46 0.18 -9.36
N VAL A 81 -12.24 -0.24 -9.01
CA VAL A 81 -11.86 -0.56 -7.63
C VAL A 81 -11.25 0.67 -6.98
N GLU A 82 -11.88 1.14 -5.91
CA GLU A 82 -11.49 2.36 -5.22
C GLU A 82 -10.59 2.12 -4.00
N GLN A 83 -10.48 0.86 -3.54
CA GLN A 83 -9.80 0.53 -2.29
C GLN A 83 -8.91 -0.70 -2.44
N VAL A 84 -7.79 -0.69 -1.73
CA VAL A 84 -6.89 -1.83 -1.57
C VAL A 84 -7.01 -2.39 -0.16
N GLN A 85 -6.78 -3.70 0.02
CA GLN A 85 -6.79 -4.34 1.33
C GLN A 85 -5.40 -4.56 1.93
N ALA A 86 -4.37 -4.55 1.11
CA ALA A 86 -2.99 -4.54 1.58
C ALA A 86 -2.05 -3.93 0.56
N VAL A 87 -0.84 -3.59 1.03
CA VAL A 87 0.32 -3.26 0.19
C VAL A 87 1.45 -4.18 0.59
N VAL A 88 2.12 -4.80 -0.38
CA VAL A 88 3.26 -5.69 -0.17
C VAL A 88 4.54 -5.05 -0.72
N LEU A 89 5.55 -4.95 0.14
CA LEU A 89 6.91 -4.55 -0.23
C LEU A 89 7.82 -5.74 0.01
N SER A 90 8.46 -6.27 -1.03
CA SER A 90 9.24 -7.50 -0.95
C SER A 90 10.63 -7.33 -1.57
N GLY A 91 11.60 -8.08 -1.07
CA GLY A 91 12.81 -8.40 -1.80
C GLY A 91 12.56 -9.50 -2.84
N GLY A 92 13.63 -10.05 -3.42
CA GLY A 92 13.55 -11.16 -4.37
C GLY A 92 13.24 -10.76 -5.81
N SER A 93 13.23 -9.45 -6.14
CA SER A 93 12.98 -8.97 -7.49
C SER A 93 11.66 -9.53 -8.07
N VAL A 94 11.63 -9.95 -9.33
CA VAL A 94 10.43 -10.51 -9.97
C VAL A 94 9.85 -11.71 -9.21
N PHE A 95 10.69 -12.53 -8.57
CA PHE A 95 10.23 -13.67 -7.76
C PHE A 95 9.48 -13.23 -6.50
N GLY A 96 9.89 -12.09 -5.91
CA GLY A 96 9.25 -11.51 -4.73
C GLY A 96 7.81 -11.04 -4.96
N LEU A 97 7.40 -10.83 -6.21
CA LEU A 97 6.00 -10.50 -6.54
C LEU A 97 5.02 -11.61 -6.09
N ALA A 98 5.48 -12.86 -6.04
CA ALA A 98 4.68 -13.98 -5.54
C ALA A 98 4.31 -13.85 -4.05
N ALA A 99 5.03 -13.04 -3.27
CA ALA A 99 4.70 -12.79 -1.88
C ALA A 99 3.31 -12.17 -1.70
N ALA A 100 2.84 -11.39 -2.68
CA ALA A 100 1.51 -10.82 -2.68
C ALA A 100 0.41 -11.90 -2.77
N ASP A 101 0.68 -13.07 -3.36
CA ASP A 101 -0.29 -14.17 -3.42
C ASP A 101 -0.61 -14.73 -2.02
N GLY A 102 0.41 -14.75 -1.13
CA GLY A 102 0.21 -15.14 0.26
C GLY A 102 -0.71 -14.17 1.00
N ALA A 103 -0.50 -12.87 0.85
CA ALA A 103 -1.35 -11.84 1.44
C ALA A 103 -2.77 -11.89 0.85
N THR A 104 -2.91 -12.06 -0.48
CA THR A 104 -4.19 -12.17 -1.17
C THR A 104 -4.99 -13.38 -0.65
N ARG A 105 -4.34 -14.53 -0.50
CA ARG A 105 -4.98 -15.75 0.01
C ARG A 105 -5.49 -15.55 1.43
N TRP A 106 -4.64 -15.04 2.32
CA TRP A 106 -5.03 -14.80 3.71
C TRP A 106 -6.22 -13.83 3.81
N LEU A 107 -6.19 -12.71 3.06
CA LEU A 107 -7.29 -11.76 3.03
C LEU A 107 -8.60 -12.38 2.53
N ALA A 108 -8.53 -13.23 1.49
CA ALA A 108 -9.70 -13.92 0.97
C ALA A 108 -10.29 -14.93 1.99
N GLU A 109 -9.44 -15.66 2.72
CA GLU A 109 -9.84 -16.58 3.79
C GLU A 109 -10.54 -15.83 4.94
N GLU A 110 -10.10 -14.62 5.26
CA GLU A 110 -10.70 -13.74 6.25
C GLU A 110 -11.92 -12.94 5.73
N GLY A 111 -12.26 -13.08 4.44
CA GLY A 111 -13.39 -12.40 3.82
C GLY A 111 -13.17 -10.92 3.50
N TYR A 112 -11.92 -10.47 3.42
CA TYR A 112 -11.56 -9.09 3.06
C TYR A 112 -11.26 -8.97 1.57
N GLY A 113 -11.91 -8.05 0.89
CA GLY A 113 -11.69 -7.80 -0.54
C GLY A 113 -12.84 -7.04 -1.19
N PHE A 114 -12.69 -6.77 -2.47
CA PHE A 114 -13.76 -6.26 -3.31
C PHE A 114 -14.87 -7.33 -3.41
N PRO A 115 -16.13 -6.98 -3.12
CA PRO A 115 -17.22 -7.95 -3.12
C PRO A 115 -17.50 -8.46 -4.54
N LEU A 116 -17.63 -9.77 -4.66
CA LEU A 116 -18.03 -10.47 -5.88
C LEU A 116 -19.37 -11.17 -5.68
N ASP A 117 -19.94 -11.68 -6.79
CA ASP A 117 -21.15 -12.49 -6.75
C ASP A 117 -20.96 -13.76 -5.89
N HIS A 118 -22.06 -14.28 -5.36
CA HIS A 118 -22.09 -15.50 -4.55
C HIS A 118 -21.31 -15.47 -3.23
N GLY A 119 -21.00 -14.27 -2.71
CA GLY A 119 -20.35 -14.10 -1.41
C GLY A 119 -18.83 -14.28 -1.45
N PHE A 120 -18.23 -14.32 -2.61
CA PHE A 120 -16.78 -14.28 -2.76
C PHE A 120 -16.25 -12.86 -2.62
N VAL A 121 -14.94 -12.76 -2.34
CA VAL A 121 -14.21 -11.50 -2.34
C VAL A 121 -12.94 -11.60 -3.19
N ALA A 122 -12.57 -10.50 -3.82
CA ALA A 122 -11.30 -10.34 -4.51
C ALA A 122 -10.44 -9.34 -3.73
N PRO A 123 -9.47 -9.79 -2.93
CA PRO A 123 -8.54 -8.88 -2.27
C PRO A 123 -7.67 -8.16 -3.30
N ILE A 124 -7.52 -6.86 -3.11
CA ILE A 124 -6.68 -6.02 -3.97
C ILE A 124 -5.39 -5.74 -3.21
N VAL A 125 -4.27 -6.24 -3.74
CA VAL A 125 -2.97 -6.28 -3.05
C VAL A 125 -1.86 -5.79 -3.98
N PRO A 126 -1.74 -4.48 -4.20
CA PRO A 126 -0.62 -3.94 -4.94
C PRO A 126 0.70 -4.27 -4.26
N ALA A 127 1.72 -4.53 -5.08
CA ALA A 127 3.04 -4.88 -4.60
C ALA A 127 4.15 -4.16 -5.37
N ALA A 128 5.26 -3.95 -4.68
CA ALA A 128 6.51 -3.49 -5.26
C ALA A 128 7.68 -4.31 -4.72
N VAL A 129 8.72 -4.51 -5.54
CA VAL A 129 9.86 -5.32 -5.17
C VAL A 129 11.17 -4.58 -5.29
N LEU A 130 12.15 -5.03 -4.48
CA LEU A 130 13.53 -4.60 -4.56
C LEU A 130 14.36 -5.65 -5.32
N TYR A 131 15.35 -5.18 -6.08
CA TYR A 131 16.37 -6.04 -6.65
C TYR A 131 17.51 -6.25 -5.63
N ASP A 132 17.43 -7.33 -4.88
CA ASP A 132 18.41 -7.73 -3.85
C ASP A 132 19.00 -9.12 -4.10
N LEU A 133 18.79 -9.67 -5.31
CA LEU A 133 19.28 -11.00 -5.71
C LEU A 133 20.81 -11.12 -5.56
N GLY A 134 21.28 -12.24 -5.01
CA GLY A 134 22.71 -12.55 -4.85
C GLY A 134 23.42 -11.80 -3.71
N ARG A 135 22.67 -11.17 -2.80
CA ARG A 135 23.24 -10.52 -1.61
C ARG A 135 23.48 -11.51 -0.46
N GLY A 136 22.67 -12.54 -0.38
CA GLY A 136 22.78 -13.62 0.60
C GLY A 136 23.36 -14.92 0.03
N LYS A 137 23.28 -15.99 0.82
CA LYS A 137 23.89 -17.28 0.49
C LYS A 137 23.10 -18.12 -0.50
N GLU A 138 21.79 -17.95 -0.59
CA GLU A 138 20.94 -18.73 -1.50
C GLU A 138 19.91 -17.83 -2.17
N PHE A 139 19.72 -18.09 -3.43
CA PHE A 139 18.56 -17.70 -4.20
C PHE A 139 17.89 -18.95 -4.72
N ILE A 140 16.58 -18.96 -4.58
CA ILE A 140 15.67 -20.00 -5.08
C ILE A 140 16.25 -20.77 -6.21
#